data_6fc87ef1f901ce102fb448b3f1321074
#
_entry.id   6fc87ef1f901ce102fb448b3f1321074
#
_cell.length_a   1.000
_cell.length_b   1.000
_cell.length_c   1.000
_cell.angle_alpha   90.00
_cell.angle_beta   90.00
_cell.angle_gamma   90.00
#
_symmetry.space_group_name_H-M   'P 1'
#
loop_
_entity.id
_entity.type
_entity.pdbx_description
1 polymer ?
#
loop_
_entity_poly.entity_id
_entity_poly.type
_entity_poly.pdbx_seq_one_letter_code
_entity_poly.pdbx_strand_id
1 'polypeptide(L)'
;QYNAMRLLDHALGDYISYAKNSRYFDNTIFFLFGDHGTSDPWAKHMPLSDYELLLRSYHVPLIIYGSTLTEKGIIREDISMLPDLMPTIAGFAGINYHNQTLGRDLMNIKVDHAGYALTVGKKHAYPTISIIGQQYYLSMHHDGTNINLYDLYSLGYPRDVKESFPDVTLKYTQLVKAFYETSKYMLYNNSVLLKP
;
A
#
# COMPACT_ATOMS: atom_id res chain seq x y z
N GLN A 1 -18.95 -13.42 5.22
CA GLN A 1 -17.54 -12.98 5.13
C GLN A 1 -16.61 -13.90 5.90
N TYR A 2 -16.82 -14.16 7.19
CA TYR A 2 -15.97 -15.06 8.00
C TYR A 2 -15.78 -16.45 7.35
N ASN A 3 -16.84 -17.05 6.83
CA ASN A 3 -16.73 -18.34 6.15
C ASN A 3 -15.94 -18.27 4.84
N ALA A 4 -16.05 -17.16 4.11
CA ALA A 4 -15.28 -16.95 2.89
C ALA A 4 -13.78 -16.80 3.20
N MET A 5 -13.42 -16.04 4.25
CA MET A 5 -12.03 -15.91 4.70
C MET A 5 -11.45 -17.26 5.18
N ARG A 6 -12.22 -18.03 5.94
CA ARG A 6 -11.80 -19.39 6.36
C ARG A 6 -11.62 -20.34 5.18
N LEU A 7 -12.49 -20.26 4.17
CA LEU A 7 -12.36 -21.06 2.95
C LEU A 7 -11.12 -20.66 2.16
N LEU A 8 -10.85 -19.34 2.03
CA LEU A 8 -9.64 -18.84 1.38
C LEU A 8 -8.38 -19.31 2.11
N ASP A 9 -8.33 -19.19 3.43
CA ASP A 9 -7.21 -19.63 4.24
C ASP A 9 -6.95 -21.12 4.08
N HIS A 10 -7.99 -21.94 4.12
CA HIS A 10 -7.91 -23.39 3.89
C HIS A 10 -7.40 -23.71 2.48
N ALA A 11 -7.99 -23.10 1.46
CA ALA A 11 -7.58 -23.31 0.06
C ALA A 11 -6.13 -22.88 -0.18
N LEU A 12 -5.68 -21.78 0.43
CA LEU A 12 -4.30 -21.36 0.37
C LEU A 12 -3.35 -22.34 1.06
N GLY A 13 -3.75 -22.85 2.23
CA GLY A 13 -3.02 -23.89 2.95
C GLY A 13 -2.85 -25.17 2.12
N ASP A 14 -3.93 -25.64 1.49
CA ASP A 14 -3.90 -26.79 0.59
C ASP A 14 -3.00 -26.55 -0.64
N TYR A 15 -3.12 -25.38 -1.25
CA TYR A 15 -2.29 -24.99 -2.39
C TYR A 15 -0.79 -25.00 -2.04
N ILE A 16 -0.40 -24.37 -0.92
CA ILE A 16 0.99 -24.35 -0.47
C ILE A 16 1.48 -25.76 -0.12
N SER A 17 0.62 -26.58 0.51
CA SER A 17 0.95 -27.97 0.84
C SER A 17 1.18 -28.81 -0.43
N TYR A 18 0.36 -28.63 -1.45
CA TYR A 18 0.56 -29.24 -2.77
C TYR A 18 1.84 -28.75 -3.45
N ALA A 19 2.07 -27.43 -3.44
CA ALA A 19 3.25 -26.83 -4.02
C ALA A 19 4.54 -27.37 -3.41
N LYS A 20 4.60 -27.57 -2.10
CA LYS A 20 5.76 -28.12 -1.37
C LYS A 20 6.19 -29.50 -1.89
N ASN A 21 5.28 -30.27 -2.43
CA ASN A 21 5.54 -31.60 -3.00
C ASN A 21 5.82 -31.55 -4.52
N SER A 22 5.86 -30.37 -5.12
CA SER A 22 6.09 -30.20 -6.54
C SER A 22 7.56 -29.85 -6.84
N ARG A 23 7.99 -30.11 -8.09
CA ARG A 23 9.38 -29.85 -8.55
C ARG A 23 9.69 -28.34 -8.65
N TYR A 24 8.68 -27.48 -8.70
CA TYR A 24 8.89 -26.05 -8.86
C TYR A 24 9.05 -25.30 -7.53
N PHE A 25 8.71 -25.92 -6.41
CA PHE A 25 8.66 -25.24 -5.11
C PHE A 25 9.98 -24.57 -4.74
N ASP A 26 11.10 -25.27 -4.91
CA ASP A 26 12.43 -24.78 -4.57
C ASP A 26 12.95 -23.64 -5.48
N ASN A 27 12.28 -23.43 -6.62
CA ASN A 27 12.60 -22.34 -7.55
C ASN A 27 11.48 -21.29 -7.63
N THR A 28 10.60 -21.24 -6.63
CA THR A 28 9.44 -20.34 -6.65
C THR A 28 9.40 -19.47 -5.40
N ILE A 29 9.15 -18.19 -5.61
CA ILE A 29 8.80 -17.25 -4.55
C ILE A 29 7.33 -16.87 -4.76
N PHE A 30 6.53 -17.03 -3.73
CA PHE A 30 5.09 -16.73 -3.73
C PHE A 30 4.87 -15.34 -3.15
N PHE A 31 4.16 -14.49 -3.89
CA PHE A 31 3.70 -13.19 -3.44
C PHE A 31 2.20 -13.25 -3.23
N LEU A 32 1.75 -13.12 -1.99
CA LEU A 32 0.36 -13.19 -1.60
C LEU A 32 -0.04 -11.82 -1.07
N PHE A 33 -1.00 -11.18 -1.71
CA PHE A 33 -1.41 -9.82 -1.34
C PHE A 33 -2.89 -9.60 -1.66
N GLY A 34 -3.51 -8.62 -0.98
CA GLY A 34 -4.84 -8.15 -1.33
C GLY A 34 -4.77 -7.07 -2.41
N ASP A 35 -5.76 -7.03 -3.29
CA ASP A 35 -5.96 -5.96 -4.27
C ASP A 35 -6.60 -4.72 -3.63
N HIS A 36 -7.43 -4.92 -2.63
CA HIS A 36 -8.02 -3.91 -1.76
C HIS A 36 -8.46 -4.51 -0.44
N GLY A 37 -8.67 -3.66 0.55
CA GLY A 37 -9.23 -4.04 1.83
C GLY A 37 -10.75 -4.11 1.81
N THR A 38 -11.36 -4.01 2.98
CA THR A 38 -12.81 -4.14 3.13
C THR A 38 -13.46 -2.83 3.60
N SER A 39 -14.76 -2.69 3.36
CA SER A 39 -15.61 -1.61 3.90
C SER A 39 -16.53 -2.10 5.02
N ASP A 40 -16.16 -3.21 5.68
CA ASP A 40 -16.96 -3.82 6.73
C ASP A 40 -17.27 -2.88 7.90
N PRO A 41 -18.32 -3.16 8.67
CA PRO A 41 -18.61 -2.42 9.89
C PRO A 41 -17.43 -2.44 10.87
N TRP A 42 -17.37 -1.42 11.71
CA TRP A 42 -16.37 -1.32 12.77
C TRP A 42 -16.39 -2.56 13.68
N ALA A 43 -15.19 -3.06 13.99
CA ALA A 43 -14.99 -4.14 14.95
C ALA A 43 -14.30 -3.62 16.21
N LYS A 44 -14.62 -4.20 17.37
CA LYS A 44 -14.14 -3.76 18.69
C LYS A 44 -12.62 -3.56 18.80
N HIS A 45 -11.86 -4.32 18.02
CA HIS A 45 -10.39 -4.29 18.05
C HIS A 45 -9.77 -3.48 16.91
N MET A 46 -10.59 -2.88 16.05
CA MET A 46 -10.12 -2.03 14.97
C MET A 46 -9.87 -0.62 15.50
N PRO A 47 -8.73 0.00 15.22
CA PRO A 47 -8.52 1.41 15.50
C PRO A 47 -9.65 2.26 14.92
N LEU A 48 -10.12 3.22 15.69
CA LEU A 48 -11.23 4.06 15.22
C LEU A 48 -10.83 4.91 14.02
N SER A 49 -9.57 5.32 13.93
CA SER A 49 -9.00 5.99 12.76
C SER A 49 -9.13 5.14 11.49
N ASP A 50 -8.86 3.85 11.56
CA ASP A 50 -8.95 2.96 10.39
C ASP A 50 -10.37 2.86 9.85
N TYR A 51 -11.34 2.90 10.76
CA TYR A 51 -12.75 2.88 10.40
C TYR A 51 -13.21 4.23 9.84
N GLU A 52 -13.00 5.32 10.58
CA GLU A 52 -13.52 6.66 10.25
C GLU A 52 -12.84 7.27 9.01
N LEU A 53 -11.54 7.02 8.84
CA LEU A 53 -10.78 7.48 7.68
C LEU A 53 -10.78 6.49 6.52
N LEU A 54 -11.52 5.37 6.64
CA LEU A 54 -11.62 4.29 5.66
C LEU A 54 -10.26 3.63 5.30
N LEU A 55 -9.26 3.72 6.18
CA LEU A 55 -7.93 3.20 5.91
C LEU A 55 -7.94 1.68 5.70
N ARG A 56 -8.86 0.97 6.36
CA ARG A 56 -9.09 -0.46 6.17
C ARG A 56 -9.43 -0.87 4.73
N SER A 57 -9.89 0.08 3.90
CA SER A 57 -10.14 -0.17 2.48
C SER A 57 -8.86 -0.25 1.65
N TYR A 58 -7.78 0.29 2.17
CA TYR A 58 -6.46 0.35 1.53
C TYR A 58 -5.44 -0.58 2.18
N HIS A 59 -5.63 -0.90 3.47
CA HIS A 59 -4.68 -1.72 4.23
C HIS A 59 -4.88 -3.21 3.91
N VAL A 60 -3.92 -3.77 3.19
CA VAL A 60 -3.90 -5.19 2.80
C VAL A 60 -2.57 -5.83 3.18
N PRO A 61 -2.54 -7.13 3.49
CA PRO A 61 -1.29 -7.82 3.75
C PRO A 61 -0.49 -8.02 2.46
N LEU A 62 0.83 -8.03 2.59
CA LEU A 62 1.77 -8.57 1.61
C LEU A 62 2.61 -9.65 2.30
N ILE A 63 2.51 -10.88 1.81
CA ILE A 63 3.29 -12.01 2.31
C ILE A 63 4.20 -12.48 1.18
N ILE A 64 5.51 -12.54 1.46
CA ILE A 64 6.49 -13.10 0.55
C ILE A 64 6.97 -14.42 1.14
N TYR A 65 6.77 -15.52 0.41
CA TYR A 65 7.05 -16.86 0.89
C TYR A 65 7.84 -17.66 -0.15
N GLY A 66 8.87 -18.39 0.30
CA GLY A 66 9.66 -19.26 -0.57
C GLY A 66 10.71 -20.02 0.22
N SER A 67 11.10 -21.21 -0.27
CA SER A 67 12.12 -22.05 0.37
C SER A 67 13.52 -21.43 0.31
N THR A 68 13.79 -20.62 -0.72
CA THR A 68 15.09 -19.98 -0.98
C THR A 68 15.28 -18.67 -0.23
N LEU A 69 14.26 -18.16 0.47
CA LEU A 69 14.39 -16.95 1.26
C LEU A 69 15.31 -17.21 2.48
N THR A 70 16.33 -16.39 2.61
CA THR A 70 17.32 -16.50 3.71
C THR A 70 16.75 -16.04 5.04
N GLU A 71 15.87 -15.07 5.01
CA GLU A 71 15.19 -14.51 6.16
C GLU A 71 13.78 -15.12 6.28
N LYS A 72 13.43 -15.57 7.47
CA LYS A 72 12.13 -16.22 7.74
C LYS A 72 11.47 -15.60 8.95
N GLY A 73 10.15 -15.46 8.88
CA GLY A 73 9.34 -14.96 9.99
C GLY A 73 9.58 -13.50 10.33
N ILE A 74 10.04 -12.69 9.37
CA ILE A 74 10.24 -11.26 9.55
C ILE A 74 8.93 -10.53 9.27
N ILE A 75 8.55 -9.67 10.19
CA ILE A 75 7.46 -8.70 9.99
C ILE A 75 8.12 -7.35 9.69
N ARG A 76 7.73 -6.74 8.60
CA ARG A 76 8.15 -5.39 8.22
C ARG A 76 6.96 -4.44 8.34
N GLU A 77 7.22 -3.31 8.99
CA GLU A 77 6.20 -2.27 9.22
C GLU A 77 6.35 -1.09 8.24
N ASP A 78 7.18 -1.25 7.23
CA ASP A 78 7.35 -0.24 6.19
C ASP A 78 6.05 -0.06 5.41
N ILE A 79 5.66 1.19 5.18
CA ILE A 79 4.53 1.47 4.32
C ILE A 79 4.90 1.21 2.88
N SER A 80 4.09 0.38 2.23
CA SER A 80 4.22 0.01 0.83
C SER A 80 2.90 0.19 0.09
N MET A 81 2.96 0.17 -1.23
CA MET A 81 1.78 0.27 -2.10
C MET A 81 1.85 -0.75 -3.24
N LEU A 82 0.72 -1.07 -3.85
CA LEU A 82 0.66 -2.07 -4.93
C LEU A 82 1.67 -1.82 -6.07
N PRO A 83 1.96 -0.59 -6.52
CA PRO A 83 3.02 -0.34 -7.49
C PRO A 83 4.41 -0.83 -7.10
N ASP A 84 4.70 -1.03 -5.80
CA ASP A 84 5.98 -1.54 -5.31
C ASP A 84 6.18 -3.04 -5.65
N LEU A 85 5.11 -3.77 -5.99
CA LEU A 85 5.19 -5.22 -6.24
C LEU A 85 6.08 -5.58 -7.43
N MET A 86 5.88 -4.93 -8.58
CA MET A 86 6.62 -5.29 -9.79
C MET A 86 8.13 -5.05 -9.67
N PRO A 87 8.63 -3.89 -9.20
CA PRO A 87 10.05 -3.71 -8.96
C PRO A 87 10.59 -4.67 -7.91
N THR A 88 9.82 -5.00 -6.87
CA THR A 88 10.21 -5.98 -5.85
C THR A 88 10.33 -7.40 -6.44
N ILE A 89 9.37 -7.82 -7.26
CA ILE A 89 9.43 -9.12 -7.95
C ILE A 89 10.65 -9.18 -8.87
N ALA A 90 10.92 -8.10 -9.63
CA ALA A 90 12.08 -8.03 -10.51
C ALA A 90 13.40 -8.11 -9.72
N GLY A 91 13.47 -7.46 -8.55
CA GLY A 91 14.61 -7.55 -7.62
C GLY A 91 14.85 -8.99 -7.16
N PHE A 92 13.81 -9.70 -6.72
CA PHE A 92 13.92 -11.11 -6.35
C PHE A 92 14.31 -12.03 -7.52
N ALA A 93 13.81 -11.74 -8.72
CA ALA A 93 14.13 -12.51 -9.91
C ALA A 93 15.52 -12.20 -10.48
N GLY A 94 16.20 -11.16 -9.98
CA GLY A 94 17.50 -10.73 -10.47
C GLY A 94 17.48 -10.26 -11.92
N ILE A 95 16.35 -9.75 -12.42
CA ILE A 95 16.19 -9.29 -13.80
C ILE A 95 16.27 -7.77 -13.89
N ASN A 96 16.81 -7.28 -15.02
CA ASN A 96 16.76 -5.86 -15.33
C ASN A 96 15.32 -5.44 -15.59
N TYR A 97 14.85 -4.49 -14.81
CA TYR A 97 13.50 -3.96 -14.90
C TYR A 97 13.51 -2.45 -15.11
N HIS A 98 12.91 -2.00 -16.20
CA HIS A 98 12.69 -0.58 -16.44
C HIS A 98 11.40 -0.15 -15.74
N ASN A 99 11.54 0.43 -14.56
CA ASN A 99 10.39 0.85 -13.75
C ASN A 99 9.74 2.10 -14.36
N GLN A 100 8.51 1.95 -14.84
CA GLN A 100 7.66 3.01 -15.35
C GLN A 100 6.54 3.40 -14.37
N THR A 101 6.74 3.10 -13.10
CA THR A 101 5.79 3.41 -12.02
C THR A 101 6.50 4.19 -10.92
N LEU A 102 5.74 4.66 -9.95
CA LEU A 102 6.29 5.24 -8.71
C LEU A 102 6.61 4.19 -7.65
N GLY A 103 6.52 2.91 -8.01
CA GLY A 103 6.84 1.80 -7.13
C GLY A 103 8.33 1.66 -6.87
N ARG A 104 8.66 1.04 -5.74
CA ARG A 104 10.04 0.83 -5.26
C ARG A 104 10.29 -0.66 -5.06
N ASP A 105 11.52 -1.10 -5.20
CA ASP A 105 11.93 -2.43 -4.75
C ASP A 105 12.02 -2.43 -3.22
N LEU A 106 11.08 -3.10 -2.57
CA LEU A 106 10.95 -3.16 -1.11
C LEU A 106 12.14 -3.83 -0.42
N MET A 107 12.91 -4.63 -1.15
CA MET A 107 14.10 -5.29 -0.60
C MET A 107 15.35 -4.41 -0.62
N ASN A 108 15.34 -3.34 -1.43
CA ASN A 108 16.44 -2.40 -1.59
C ASN A 108 16.15 -1.01 -1.00
N ILE A 109 15.09 -0.87 -0.22
CA ILE A 109 14.79 0.39 0.46
C ILE A 109 15.83 0.61 1.57
N LYS A 110 16.51 1.76 1.52
CA LYS A 110 17.34 2.19 2.63
C LYS A 110 16.46 2.47 3.85
N VAL A 111 16.89 2.01 5.01
CA VAL A 111 16.16 2.07 6.29
C VAL A 111 15.66 3.47 6.66
N ASP A 112 16.26 4.52 6.12
CA ASP A 112 15.93 5.93 6.41
C ASP A 112 14.71 6.46 5.65
N HIS A 113 14.12 5.69 4.74
CA HIS A 113 12.99 6.13 3.96
C HIS A 113 11.70 5.46 4.47
N ALA A 114 11.09 6.10 5.48
CA ALA A 114 9.71 5.82 5.81
C ALA A 114 8.88 5.83 4.52
N GLY A 115 8.27 4.69 4.21
CA GLY A 115 7.45 4.58 3.00
C GLY A 115 6.24 5.49 3.08
N TYR A 116 5.70 5.79 1.92
CA TYR A 116 4.42 6.45 1.79
C TYR A 116 3.54 5.63 0.86
N ALA A 117 2.24 5.59 1.15
CA ALA A 117 1.24 5.06 0.24
C ALA A 117 0.33 6.18 -0.25
N LEU A 118 0.18 6.30 -1.56
CA LEU A 118 -0.75 7.22 -2.18
C LEU A 118 -2.10 6.53 -2.37
N THR A 119 -3.17 7.22 -2.04
CA THR A 119 -4.52 6.77 -2.37
C THR A 119 -5.27 7.83 -3.15
N VAL A 120 -6.11 7.38 -4.07
CA VAL A 120 -7.03 8.24 -4.83
C VAL A 120 -8.43 7.69 -4.62
N GLY A 121 -9.27 8.48 -4.01
CA GLY A 121 -10.64 8.11 -3.71
C GLY A 121 -11.63 9.08 -4.32
N LYS A 122 -12.86 8.61 -4.50
CA LYS A 122 -13.99 9.46 -4.84
C LYS A 122 -14.92 9.50 -3.63
N LYS A 123 -14.68 10.45 -2.75
CA LYS A 123 -15.61 10.74 -1.65
C LYS A 123 -16.42 11.95 -2.06
N HIS A 124 -17.74 11.76 -2.23
CA HIS A 124 -18.66 12.80 -2.71
C HIS A 124 -18.40 13.23 -4.17
N ALA A 125 -18.68 14.48 -4.48
CA ALA A 125 -18.56 15.04 -5.84
C ALA A 125 -17.10 15.33 -6.27
N TYR A 126 -16.17 15.39 -5.32
CA TYR A 126 -14.78 15.76 -5.58
C TYR A 126 -13.84 14.59 -5.38
N PRO A 127 -12.98 14.28 -6.37
CA PRO A 127 -11.90 13.31 -6.16
C PRO A 127 -10.99 13.76 -5.04
N THR A 128 -10.70 12.84 -4.13
CA THR A 128 -9.79 13.05 -2.99
C THR A 128 -8.49 12.34 -3.27
N ILE A 129 -7.38 13.04 -3.07
CA ILE A 129 -6.04 12.47 -3.08
C ILE A 129 -5.51 12.45 -1.66
N SER A 130 -4.82 11.38 -1.31
CA SER A 130 -4.36 11.22 0.06
C SER A 130 -3.02 10.53 0.11
N ILE A 131 -2.28 10.78 1.19
CA ILE A 131 -0.99 10.14 1.45
C ILE A 131 -0.97 9.59 2.88
N ILE A 132 -0.60 8.33 3.00
CA ILE A 132 -0.43 7.62 4.26
C ILE A 132 1.06 7.51 4.52
N GLY A 133 1.52 8.05 5.62
CA GLY A 133 2.86 7.83 6.17
C GLY A 133 2.77 7.06 7.48
N GLN A 134 3.89 6.83 8.14
CA GLN A 134 3.95 6.00 9.33
C GLN A 134 3.11 6.53 10.48
N GLN A 135 3.12 7.84 10.70
CA GLN A 135 2.37 8.48 11.80
C GLN A 135 1.18 9.29 11.28
N TYR A 136 1.29 9.87 10.11
CA TYR A 136 0.29 10.83 9.65
C TYR A 136 -0.40 10.37 8.37
N TYR A 137 -1.68 10.68 8.28
CA TYR A 137 -2.49 10.57 7.09
C TYR A 137 -2.97 11.97 6.69
N LEU A 138 -2.67 12.38 5.46
CA LEU A 138 -3.20 13.61 4.90
C LEU A 138 -4.15 13.30 3.76
N SER A 139 -5.30 13.95 3.77
CA SER A 139 -6.25 13.92 2.65
C SER A 139 -6.59 15.34 2.21
N MET A 140 -6.79 15.51 0.90
CA MET A 140 -7.22 16.77 0.32
C MET A 140 -7.99 16.54 -0.97
N HIS A 141 -8.73 17.53 -1.44
CA HIS A 141 -9.26 17.50 -2.78
C HIS A 141 -8.16 17.63 -3.82
N HIS A 142 -8.34 17.05 -5.01
CA HIS A 142 -7.34 17.08 -6.08
C HIS A 142 -7.01 18.51 -6.57
N ASP A 143 -7.90 19.47 -6.33
CA ASP A 143 -7.70 20.89 -6.65
C ASP A 143 -6.88 21.65 -5.60
N GLY A 144 -6.47 20.97 -4.53
CA GLY A 144 -5.67 21.54 -3.46
C GLY A 144 -6.45 22.13 -2.30
N THR A 145 -7.79 22.01 -2.32
CA THR A 145 -8.67 22.45 -1.22
C THR A 145 -8.94 21.33 -0.21
N ASN A 146 -9.59 21.67 0.89
CA ASN A 146 -10.03 20.75 1.95
C ASN A 146 -8.90 19.85 2.48
N ILE A 147 -7.78 20.48 2.83
CA ILE A 147 -6.63 19.78 3.42
C ILE A 147 -6.94 19.42 4.86
N ASN A 148 -6.75 18.14 5.21
CA ASN A 148 -6.89 17.63 6.57
C ASN A 148 -5.71 16.71 6.87
N LEU A 149 -5.12 16.86 8.07
CA LEU A 149 -4.04 16.02 8.57
C LEU A 149 -4.52 15.28 9.81
N TYR A 150 -4.26 13.98 9.88
CA TYR A 150 -4.65 13.14 11.00
C TYR A 150 -3.42 12.42 11.56
N ASP A 151 -3.30 12.38 12.88
CA ASP A 151 -2.31 11.54 13.57
C ASP A 151 -2.91 10.15 13.79
N LEU A 152 -2.32 9.14 13.17
CA LEU A 152 -2.80 7.76 13.18
C LEU A 152 -2.61 7.06 14.54
N TYR A 153 -1.74 7.59 15.39
CA TYR A 153 -1.54 7.07 16.75
C TYR A 153 -2.42 7.73 17.78
N SER A 154 -3.23 8.73 17.39
CA SER A 154 -4.19 9.34 18.28
C SER A 154 -5.25 8.36 18.75
N LEU A 155 -5.52 8.34 20.04
CA LEU A 155 -6.62 7.56 20.58
C LEU A 155 -7.96 8.28 20.38
N GLY A 156 -9.01 7.51 20.07
CA GLY A 156 -10.35 8.00 19.91
C GLY A 156 -10.69 8.44 18.48
N TYR A 157 -11.62 9.37 18.36
CA TYR A 157 -12.09 9.85 17.07
C TYR A 157 -11.01 10.69 16.36
N PRO A 158 -10.69 10.41 15.08
CA PRO A 158 -9.66 11.15 14.36
C PRO A 158 -10.06 12.63 14.24
N ARG A 159 -9.12 13.50 14.59
CA ARG A 159 -9.28 14.96 14.51
C ARG A 159 -8.26 15.54 13.55
N ASP A 160 -8.66 16.58 12.84
CA ASP A 160 -7.74 17.34 12.01
C ASP A 160 -6.73 18.08 12.90
N VAL A 161 -5.46 17.78 12.74
CA VAL A 161 -4.35 18.33 13.51
C VAL A 161 -3.43 19.24 12.68
N LYS A 162 -3.85 19.66 11.48
CA LYS A 162 -3.02 20.44 10.55
C LYS A 162 -2.46 21.72 11.13
N GLU A 163 -3.23 22.41 11.97
CA GLU A 163 -2.80 23.65 12.62
C GLU A 163 -1.75 23.39 13.71
N SER A 164 -1.76 22.22 14.31
CA SER A 164 -0.79 21.81 15.34
C SER A 164 0.54 21.35 14.74
N PHE A 165 0.53 20.92 13.47
CA PHE A 165 1.69 20.38 12.75
C PHE A 165 1.84 21.01 11.36
N PRO A 166 2.08 22.34 11.27
CA PRO A 166 2.10 23.04 9.97
C PRO A 166 3.20 22.55 9.05
N ASP A 167 4.40 22.25 9.55
CA ASP A 167 5.52 21.74 8.74
C ASP A 167 5.23 20.36 8.16
N VAL A 168 4.62 19.46 8.95
CA VAL A 168 4.18 18.14 8.49
C VAL A 168 3.10 18.29 7.44
N THR A 169 2.13 19.16 7.67
CA THR A 169 1.04 19.45 6.75
C THR A 169 1.59 19.96 5.41
N LEU A 170 2.52 20.89 5.43
CA LEU A 170 3.17 21.40 4.23
C LEU A 170 3.91 20.29 3.47
N LYS A 171 4.74 19.52 4.18
CA LYS A 171 5.49 18.38 3.60
C LYS A 171 4.57 17.37 2.92
N TYR A 172 3.53 16.93 3.61
CA TYR A 172 2.60 15.92 3.09
C TYR A 172 1.77 16.45 1.92
N THR A 173 1.37 17.73 1.99
CA THR A 173 0.68 18.40 0.88
C THR A 173 1.55 18.46 -0.37
N GLN A 174 2.82 18.78 -0.24
CA GLN A 174 3.77 18.81 -1.36
C GLN A 174 3.98 17.40 -1.93
N LEU A 175 4.14 16.39 -1.06
CA LEU A 175 4.34 15.01 -1.47
C LEU A 175 3.11 14.46 -2.22
N VAL A 176 1.90 14.60 -1.68
CA VAL A 176 0.71 14.08 -2.33
C VAL A 176 0.45 14.73 -3.68
N LYS A 177 0.71 16.04 -3.81
CA LYS A 177 0.63 16.75 -5.10
C LYS A 177 1.68 16.23 -6.08
N ALA A 178 2.92 16.09 -5.64
CA ALA A 178 4.00 15.59 -6.48
C ALA A 178 3.71 14.17 -7.00
N PHE A 179 3.29 13.27 -6.12
CA PHE A 179 2.89 11.91 -6.50
C PHE A 179 1.72 11.92 -7.49
N TYR A 180 0.68 12.70 -7.22
CA TYR A 180 -0.52 12.76 -8.05
C TYR A 180 -0.20 13.31 -9.45
N GLU A 181 0.48 14.44 -9.54
CA GLU A 181 0.84 15.05 -10.83
C GLU A 181 1.83 14.19 -11.61
N THR A 182 2.80 13.57 -10.93
CA THR A 182 3.72 12.63 -11.58
C THR A 182 2.98 11.42 -12.13
N SER A 183 2.06 10.84 -11.36
CA SER A 183 1.23 9.71 -11.80
C SER A 183 0.40 10.06 -13.03
N LYS A 184 -0.20 11.25 -13.05
CA LYS A 184 -0.93 11.76 -14.22
C LYS A 184 -0.01 11.92 -15.44
N TYR A 185 1.14 12.56 -15.24
CA TYR A 185 2.12 12.73 -16.31
C TYR A 185 2.53 11.39 -16.90
N MET A 186 2.88 10.42 -16.06
CA MET A 186 3.26 9.08 -16.49
C MET A 186 2.13 8.37 -17.24
N LEU A 187 0.89 8.49 -16.76
CA LEU A 187 -0.27 7.89 -17.41
C LEU A 187 -0.49 8.45 -18.82
N TYR A 188 -0.41 9.79 -18.98
CA TYR A 188 -0.65 10.45 -20.26
C TYR A 188 0.53 10.37 -21.25
N ASN A 189 1.75 10.14 -20.73
CA ASN A 189 2.96 10.13 -21.55
C ASN A 189 3.60 8.72 -21.66
N ASN A 190 2.89 7.68 -21.26
CA ASN A 190 3.37 6.30 -21.39
C ASN A 190 3.27 5.83 -22.85
N SER A 191 4.24 6.24 -23.67
CA SER A 191 4.28 5.93 -25.10
C SER A 191 4.51 4.45 -25.44
N VAL A 192 4.87 3.62 -24.46
CA VAL A 192 5.13 2.18 -24.66
C VAL A 192 3.84 1.40 -24.88
N LEU A 193 2.71 1.88 -24.35
CA LEU A 193 1.40 1.24 -24.54
C LEU A 193 0.75 1.52 -25.90
N LEU A 194 1.33 2.41 -26.71
CA LEU A 194 0.76 2.87 -27.99
C LEU A 194 1.51 2.39 -29.23
N LYS A 195 2.50 1.50 -29.08
CA LYS A 195 3.11 0.83 -30.25
C LYS A 195 2.40 -0.49 -30.49
N PRO A 196 1.74 -0.63 -31.67
CA PRO A 196 1.10 -1.89 -32.08
C PRO A 196 2.11 -3.01 -32.24
#